data_2380c1a8ceee53a73d03665461e0f5d3
#
_entry.id   2380c1a8ceee53a73d03665461e0f5d3
#
_cell.length_a   1.000
_cell.length_b   1.000
_cell.length_c   1.000
_cell.angle_alpha   90.00
_cell.angle_beta   90.00
_cell.angle_gamma   90.00
#
_symmetry.space_group_name_H-M   'P 1'
#
loop_
_entity.id
_entity.type
_entity.pdbx_description
1 polymer ?
#
loop_
_entity_poly.entity_id
_entity_poly.type
_entity_poly.pdbx_seq_one_letter_code
_entity_poly.pdbx_strand_id
1 'polypeptide(L)'
;MISKGDVFYADLNPVIGSEQGGIRPVVILQNDIGNRYSPTTIVAPMTTKSKTYVPMHVKLKEDFLAKSSTLLLEQIRTIDKRRLIKKMGSLSKQSQERIDQVLDKNFYI
;
A
#
# COMPACT_ATOMS: atom_id res chain seq x y z
N MET A 1 -9.81 8.41 10.96
CA MET A 1 -8.70 9.14 10.33
C MET A 1 -7.66 8.14 9.81
N ILE A 2 -7.11 8.40 8.65
CA ILE A 2 -6.06 7.55 8.09
C ILE A 2 -4.69 8.11 8.42
N SER A 3 -3.71 7.21 8.58
CA SER A 3 -2.32 7.57 8.86
C SER A 3 -1.37 6.79 7.97
N LYS A 4 -0.21 7.37 7.70
CA LYS A 4 0.86 6.68 6.97
C LYS A 4 1.19 5.36 7.65
N GLY A 5 1.25 4.28 6.87
CA GLY A 5 1.51 2.94 7.38
C GLY A 5 0.25 2.15 7.76
N ASP A 6 -0.92 2.77 7.72
CA ASP A 6 -2.16 2.03 7.91
C ASP A 6 -2.42 1.12 6.71
N VAL A 7 -3.06 -0.02 6.99
CA VAL A 7 -3.49 -0.97 5.96
C VAL A 7 -5.01 -0.99 5.94
N PHE A 8 -5.57 -0.76 4.75
CA PHE A 8 -7.02 -0.76 4.52
C PHE A 8 -7.38 -1.69 3.39
N TYR A 9 -8.57 -2.29 3.47
CA TYR A 9 -9.21 -2.79 2.26
C TYR A 9 -9.69 -1.59 1.43
N ALA A 10 -9.42 -1.63 0.13
CA ALA A 10 -9.83 -0.57 -0.79
C ALA A 10 -10.34 -1.17 -2.08
N ASP A 11 -11.29 -0.48 -2.71
CA ASP A 11 -11.76 -0.82 -4.05
C ASP A 11 -10.89 -0.09 -5.07
N LEU A 12 -10.09 -0.85 -5.80
CA LEU A 12 -9.14 -0.33 -6.77
C LEU A 12 -9.69 -0.27 -8.20
N ASN A 13 -10.89 -0.77 -8.45
CA ASN A 13 -11.50 -0.71 -9.78
C ASN A 13 -12.00 0.71 -10.09
N PRO A 14 -12.05 1.09 -11.38
CA PRO A 14 -11.57 0.33 -12.54
C PRO A 14 -10.06 0.39 -12.72
N VAL A 15 -9.51 -0.67 -13.32
CA VAL A 15 -8.09 -0.77 -13.66
C VAL A 15 -7.94 -1.21 -15.12
N ILE A 16 -6.72 -1.11 -15.64
CA ILE A 16 -6.37 -1.49 -17.01
C ILE A 16 -5.22 -2.48 -17.00
N GLY A 17 -5.37 -3.56 -17.77
CA GLY A 17 -4.28 -4.52 -18.02
C GLY A 17 -3.71 -5.14 -16.76
N SER A 18 -2.42 -4.98 -16.56
CA SER A 18 -1.68 -5.60 -15.46
C SER A 18 -1.79 -4.88 -14.13
N GLU A 19 -2.55 -3.80 -14.04
CA GLU A 19 -2.79 -3.10 -12.79
C GLU A 19 -3.56 -3.99 -11.82
N GLN A 20 -3.19 -3.92 -10.53
CA GLN A 20 -3.94 -4.64 -9.51
C GLN A 20 -5.31 -4.00 -9.29
N GLY A 21 -6.36 -4.80 -9.47
CA GLY A 21 -7.74 -4.34 -9.31
C GLY A 21 -8.49 -5.10 -8.23
N GLY A 22 -9.80 -4.83 -8.15
CA GLY A 22 -10.67 -5.45 -7.17
C GLY A 22 -10.54 -4.85 -5.79
N ILE A 23 -11.19 -5.49 -4.83
CA ILE A 23 -11.09 -5.11 -3.42
C ILE A 23 -9.92 -5.88 -2.83
N ARG A 24 -8.92 -5.15 -2.33
CA ARG A 24 -7.73 -5.76 -1.75
C ARG A 24 -7.06 -4.84 -0.75
N PRO A 25 -6.15 -5.40 0.08
CA PRO A 25 -5.41 -4.58 1.04
C PRO A 25 -4.48 -3.61 0.33
N VAL A 26 -4.42 -2.40 0.85
CA VAL A 26 -3.46 -1.37 0.42
C VAL A 26 -2.78 -0.77 1.64
N VAL A 27 -1.55 -0.31 1.46
CA VAL A 27 -0.81 0.43 2.49
C VAL A 27 -0.90 1.91 2.17
N ILE A 28 -1.24 2.71 3.18
CA ILE A 28 -1.24 4.17 3.06
C ILE A 28 0.21 4.65 3.09
N LEU A 29 0.65 5.28 2.01
CA LEU A 29 2.02 5.77 1.86
C LEU A 29 2.12 7.29 2.04
N GLN A 30 1.03 8.02 1.79
CA GLN A 30 1.02 9.47 1.93
C GLN A 30 1.28 9.88 3.38
N ASN A 31 2.05 10.94 3.58
CA ASN A 31 2.32 11.46 4.92
C ASN A 31 1.04 12.00 5.58
N ASP A 32 1.10 12.18 6.90
CA ASP A 32 -0.11 12.51 7.67
C ASP A 32 -0.61 13.93 7.43
N ILE A 33 0.25 14.84 6.99
CA ILE A 33 -0.19 16.18 6.59
C ILE A 33 -1.07 16.08 5.35
N GLY A 34 -0.63 15.37 4.33
CA GLY A 34 -1.43 15.12 3.13
C GLY A 34 -2.72 14.38 3.46
N ASN A 35 -2.63 13.36 4.32
CA ASN A 35 -3.80 12.59 4.71
C ASN A 35 -4.85 13.43 5.45
N ARG A 36 -4.42 14.43 6.19
CA ARG A 36 -5.33 15.29 6.93
C ARG A 36 -6.09 16.27 6.02
N TYR A 37 -5.41 16.82 5.04
CA TYR A 37 -5.95 17.96 4.26
C TYR A 37 -6.41 17.61 2.85
N SER A 38 -6.02 16.46 2.31
CA SER A 38 -6.38 16.07 0.95
C SER A 38 -7.58 15.13 0.93
N PRO A 39 -8.49 15.25 -0.05
CA PRO A 39 -9.52 14.25 -0.28
C PRO A 39 -8.99 12.94 -0.85
N THR A 40 -7.72 12.92 -1.27
CA THR A 40 -7.06 11.74 -1.81
C THR A 40 -5.94 11.27 -0.91
N THR A 41 -5.50 10.03 -1.12
CA THR A 41 -4.30 9.51 -0.47
C THR A 41 -3.49 8.68 -1.47
N ILE A 42 -2.24 8.44 -1.13
CA ILE A 42 -1.33 7.65 -1.97
C ILE A 42 -1.18 6.29 -1.33
N VAL A 43 -1.38 5.24 -2.13
CA VAL A 43 -1.36 3.86 -1.64
C VAL A 43 -0.56 2.96 -2.59
N ALA A 44 -0.18 1.79 -2.08
CA ALA A 44 0.26 0.68 -2.90
C ALA A 44 -0.48 -0.58 -2.48
N PRO A 45 -0.86 -1.44 -3.43
CA PRO A 45 -1.60 -2.66 -3.11
C PRO A 45 -0.68 -3.78 -2.63
N MET A 46 -1.26 -4.70 -1.87
CA MET A 46 -0.60 -5.93 -1.45
C MET A 46 -1.24 -7.13 -2.11
N THR A 47 -0.46 -8.20 -2.27
CA THR A 47 -0.94 -9.49 -2.76
C THR A 47 -0.27 -10.63 -1.99
N THR A 48 -1.00 -11.74 -1.84
CA THR A 48 -0.42 -12.97 -1.30
C THR A 48 0.13 -13.88 -2.40
N LYS A 49 -0.05 -13.50 -3.67
CA LYS A 49 0.23 -14.36 -4.82
C LYS A 49 1.46 -13.92 -5.62
N SER A 50 2.37 -13.18 -5.04
CA SER A 50 3.57 -12.76 -5.77
C SER A 50 4.45 -13.98 -6.07
N LYS A 51 4.73 -14.21 -7.34
CA LYS A 51 5.57 -15.33 -7.80
C LYS A 51 6.94 -14.91 -8.28
N THR A 52 7.11 -13.63 -8.58
CA THR A 52 8.33 -13.12 -9.21
C THR A 52 8.92 -12.04 -8.32
N TYR A 53 10.23 -12.12 -8.09
CA TYR A 53 10.93 -11.06 -7.38
C TYR A 53 11.08 -9.84 -8.28
N VAL A 54 10.68 -8.69 -7.76
CA VAL A 54 10.91 -7.38 -8.36
C VAL A 54 11.53 -6.50 -7.29
N PRO A 55 12.59 -5.73 -7.57
CA PRO A 55 13.26 -4.91 -6.55
C PRO A 55 12.33 -3.96 -5.77
N MET A 56 11.20 -3.59 -6.35
CA MET A 56 10.22 -2.71 -5.71
C MET A 56 9.18 -3.47 -4.89
N HIS A 57 9.29 -4.78 -4.76
CA HIS A 57 8.41 -5.55 -3.89
C HIS A 57 8.97 -5.58 -2.47
N VAL A 58 8.09 -5.39 -1.48
CA VAL A 58 8.45 -5.48 -0.06
C VAL A 58 7.60 -6.57 0.58
N LYS A 59 8.24 -7.58 1.13
CA LYS A 59 7.52 -8.62 1.88
C LYS A 59 7.14 -8.10 3.24
N LEU A 60 5.88 -8.25 3.59
CA LEU A 60 5.32 -7.81 4.86
C LEU A 60 4.74 -8.99 5.63
N LYS A 61 5.09 -9.07 6.90
CA LYS A 61 4.56 -10.06 7.83
C LYS A 61 4.16 -9.33 9.11
N GLU A 62 2.88 -9.25 9.35
CA GLU A 62 2.30 -8.53 10.49
C GLU A 62 1.26 -9.41 11.16
N ASP A 63 1.06 -9.23 12.45
CA ASP A 63 0.14 -10.09 13.21
C ASP A 63 -1.30 -10.04 12.70
N PHE A 64 -1.72 -8.88 12.18
CA PHE A 64 -3.08 -8.72 11.65
C PHE A 64 -3.25 -9.27 10.23
N LEU A 65 -2.18 -9.71 9.57
CA LEU A 65 -2.23 -10.32 8.25
C LEU A 65 -2.26 -11.84 8.40
N ALA A 66 -3.29 -12.48 7.84
CA ALA A 66 -3.44 -13.93 7.92
C ALA A 66 -2.30 -14.66 7.21
N LYS A 67 -1.72 -14.04 6.19
CA LYS A 67 -0.62 -14.60 5.40
C LYS A 67 0.43 -13.52 5.17
N SER A 68 1.69 -13.98 4.99
CA SER A 68 2.74 -13.11 4.48
C SER A 68 2.30 -12.51 3.15
N SER A 69 2.45 -11.22 2.99
CA SER A 69 1.99 -10.47 1.83
C SER A 69 3.13 -9.72 1.19
N THR A 70 2.98 -9.42 -0.09
CA THR A 70 3.95 -8.63 -0.84
C THR A 70 3.33 -7.29 -1.20
N LEU A 71 3.98 -6.21 -0.80
CA LEU A 71 3.60 -4.85 -1.18
C LEU A 71 4.20 -4.54 -2.55
N LEU A 72 3.33 -4.14 -3.47
CA LEU A 72 3.70 -3.87 -4.85
C LEU A 72 3.94 -2.38 -5.04
N LEU A 73 5.14 -1.90 -4.71
CA LEU A 73 5.42 -0.46 -4.77
C LEU A 73 5.45 0.08 -6.21
N GLU A 74 5.67 -0.77 -7.21
CA GLU A 74 5.56 -0.33 -8.60
C GLU A 74 4.13 0.01 -9.00
N GLN A 75 3.16 -0.40 -8.19
CA GLN A 75 1.73 -0.12 -8.40
C GLN A 75 1.23 1.05 -7.54
N ILE A 76 2.14 1.88 -7.06
CA ILE A 76 1.79 3.07 -6.27
C ILE A 76 0.83 3.95 -7.06
N ARG A 77 -0.22 4.43 -6.38
CA ARG A 77 -1.23 5.27 -7.03
C ARG A 77 -1.94 6.16 -6.03
N THR A 78 -2.50 7.24 -6.55
CA THR A 78 -3.39 8.11 -5.78
C THR A 78 -4.82 7.63 -5.93
N ILE A 79 -5.53 7.52 -4.81
CA ILE A 79 -6.95 7.17 -4.81
C ILE A 79 -7.75 8.18 -3.99
N ASP A 80 -9.04 8.31 -4.30
CA ASP A 80 -9.97 9.04 -3.46
C ASP A 80 -10.16 8.26 -2.16
N LYS A 81 -10.19 8.97 -1.03
CA LYS A 81 -10.37 8.32 0.29
C LYS A 81 -11.65 7.52 0.39
N ARG A 82 -12.67 7.84 -0.42
CA ARG A 82 -13.93 7.08 -0.45
C ARG A 82 -13.75 5.65 -0.96
N ARG A 83 -12.62 5.33 -1.60
CA ARG A 83 -12.32 3.95 -2.00
C ARG A 83 -11.88 3.07 -0.83
N LEU A 84 -11.49 3.67 0.30
CA LEU A 84 -11.10 2.93 1.50
C LEU A 84 -12.35 2.37 2.17
N ILE A 85 -12.34 1.06 2.45
CA ILE A 85 -13.52 0.35 2.98
C ILE A 85 -13.39 0.10 4.47
N LYS A 86 -12.30 -0.54 4.90
CA LYS A 86 -12.12 -0.94 6.29
C LYS A 86 -10.65 -1.00 6.64
N LYS A 87 -10.28 -0.45 7.79
CA LYS A 87 -8.92 -0.56 8.32
C LYS A 87 -8.67 -1.97 8.83
N MET A 88 -7.55 -2.55 8.42
CA MET A 88 -7.11 -3.87 8.88
C MET A 88 -6.14 -3.77 10.06
N GLY A 89 -5.30 -2.75 10.08
CA GLY A 89 -4.28 -2.56 11.09
C GLY A 89 -3.29 -1.49 10.68
N SER A 90 -2.21 -1.40 11.43
CA SER A 90 -1.11 -0.48 11.13
C SER A 90 0.19 -1.24 11.09
N LEU A 91 1.04 -0.96 10.12
CA LEU A 91 2.33 -1.62 9.98
C LEU A 91 3.26 -1.25 11.13
N SER A 92 4.12 -2.18 11.50
CA SER A 92 5.20 -1.92 12.45
C SER A 92 6.15 -0.86 11.91
N LYS A 93 6.88 -0.22 12.82
CA LYS A 93 7.91 0.75 12.45
C LYS A 93 8.97 0.13 11.54
N GLN A 94 9.36 -1.12 11.80
CA GLN A 94 10.34 -1.84 10.97
C GLN A 94 9.85 -2.01 9.54
N SER A 95 8.59 -2.41 9.35
CA SER A 95 8.01 -2.54 8.01
C SER A 95 7.96 -1.21 7.28
N GLN A 96 7.58 -0.14 7.97
CA GLN A 96 7.54 1.19 7.38
C GLN A 96 8.93 1.67 6.97
N GLU A 97 9.95 1.41 7.77
CA GLU A 97 11.33 1.77 7.44
C GLU A 97 11.82 1.03 6.20
N ARG A 98 11.48 -0.26 6.05
CA ARG A 98 11.84 -1.02 4.85
C ARG A 98 11.16 -0.47 3.60
N ILE A 99 9.91 -0.07 3.72
CA ILE A 99 9.18 0.55 2.61
C ILE A 99 9.86 1.86 2.20
N ASP A 100 10.18 2.71 3.17
CA ASP A 100 10.84 3.98 2.88
C ASP A 100 12.19 3.78 2.20
N GLN A 101 12.97 2.78 2.61
CA GLN A 101 14.25 2.46 1.99
C GLN A 101 14.09 2.03 0.53
N VAL A 102 13.08 1.22 0.24
CA VAL A 102 12.83 0.77 -1.13
C VAL A 102 12.36 1.93 -2.01
N LEU A 103 11.49 2.80 -1.47
CA LEU A 103 11.05 4.00 -2.18
C LEU A 103 12.23 4.92 -2.49
N ASP A 104 13.09 5.17 -1.51
CA ASP A 104 14.26 6.03 -1.71
C ASP A 104 15.21 5.51 -2.78
N LYS A 105 15.37 4.19 -2.89
CA LYS A 105 16.26 3.57 -3.87
C LYS A 105 15.71 3.55 -5.28
N ASN A 106 14.39 3.42 -5.44
CA ASN A 106 13.80 3.03 -6.71
C ASN A 106 12.95 4.11 -7.37
N PHE A 107 12.59 5.16 -6.65
CA PHE A 107 11.82 6.26 -7.21
C PHE A 107 12.72 7.43 -7.56
N TYR A 108 13.60 7.21 -8.50
CA TYR A 108 14.33 8.27 -9.16
C TYR A 108 13.64 8.61 -10.46
N ILE A 109 13.34 9.86 -10.62
CA ILE A 109 12.79 10.38 -11.85
C ILE A 109 13.74 11.42 -12.40
#